data_8d9db1a3b47877148f63c3ab7555482a
#
_entry.id   8d9db1a3b47877148f63c3ab7555482a
#
_cell.length_a   1.000
_cell.length_b   1.000
_cell.length_c   1.000
_cell.angle_alpha   90.00
_cell.angle_beta   90.00
_cell.angle_gamma   90.00
#
_symmetry.space_group_name_H-M   'P 1'
#
loop_
_entity.id
_entity.type
_entity.pdbx_description
1 polymer ?
#
loop_
_entity_poly.entity_id
_entity_poly.type
_entity_poly.pdbx_seq_one_letter_code
_entity_poly.pdbx_strand_id
1 'polypeptide(L)'
;MKKLLIAFCFSLLASGMQAQADTTLQGSVRYLLTHNWTKKMAAVDYLSQQSRERIAYMWGKRSEWKEYTTLYFSPAVSRYEESEERAEADDMGYSWRREPLSLRRDFDKGSLSDYITMASKTYWVEDTLVPQHWKIHNDLKEVAGHVCMKATWEDTLKKQKVVAWFAQDIPLQAGPERFCGLPGLILEADLNDGALLISADRIIMRRMGKELDHPKKIKAKKVKEEQYTQAIRKYMDERRKEEEPYFWGMRY
;
A
#
# COMPACT_ATOMS: atom_id res chain seq x y z
N MET A 1 -65.53 35.70 37.58
CA MET A 1 -64.60 34.56 37.67
C MET A 1 -63.99 34.28 36.27
N LYS A 2 -62.82 34.85 36.01
CA LYS A 2 -62.14 34.69 34.70
C LYS A 2 -61.08 33.63 34.87
N LYS A 3 -61.26 32.51 34.11
CA LYS A 3 -60.27 31.45 34.07
C LYS A 3 -59.20 31.82 33.03
N LEU A 4 -57.96 32.02 33.49
CA LEU A 4 -56.79 32.28 32.68
C LEU A 4 -56.24 30.92 32.18
N LEU A 5 -56.30 30.68 30.88
CA LEU A 5 -55.67 29.55 30.23
C LEU A 5 -54.26 29.91 29.87
N ILE A 6 -53.30 29.32 30.58
CA ILE A 6 -51.86 29.44 30.23
C ILE A 6 -51.55 28.35 29.22
N ALA A 7 -51.36 28.74 27.96
CA ALA A 7 -50.85 27.86 26.90
C ALA A 7 -49.32 27.75 27.05
N PHE A 8 -48.85 26.57 27.42
CA PHE A 8 -47.43 26.22 27.51
C PHE A 8 -46.95 25.81 26.12
N CYS A 9 -46.32 26.73 25.40
CA CYS A 9 -45.65 26.40 24.15
C CYS A 9 -44.36 25.64 24.46
N PHE A 10 -44.42 24.33 24.27
CA PHE A 10 -43.24 23.46 24.25
C PHE A 10 -42.56 23.61 22.87
N SER A 11 -41.60 24.52 22.76
CA SER A 11 -40.74 24.62 21.60
C SER A 11 -39.74 23.45 21.62
N LEU A 12 -40.01 22.41 20.84
CA LEU A 12 -39.03 21.37 20.51
C LEU A 12 -37.85 22.03 19.75
N LEU A 13 -36.79 22.32 20.49
CA LEU A 13 -35.48 22.50 19.89
C LEU A 13 -34.99 21.15 19.38
N ALA A 14 -35.34 20.84 18.14
CA ALA A 14 -34.66 19.78 17.39
C ALA A 14 -33.21 20.25 17.17
N SER A 15 -32.35 19.95 18.12
CA SER A 15 -30.91 20.03 17.94
C SER A 15 -30.55 19.01 16.85
N GLY A 16 -30.43 19.49 15.64
CA GLY A 16 -29.81 18.72 14.57
C GLY A 16 -28.41 18.37 15.01
N MET A 17 -28.19 17.16 15.51
CA MET A 17 -26.88 16.55 15.56
C MET A 17 -26.46 16.38 14.08
N GLN A 18 -25.88 17.45 13.54
CA GLN A 18 -24.99 17.26 12.41
C GLN A 18 -23.91 16.31 12.90
N ALA A 19 -23.94 15.08 12.41
CA ALA A 19 -22.80 14.20 12.50
C ALA A 19 -21.63 15.01 11.89
N GLN A 20 -20.79 15.58 12.74
CA GLN A 20 -19.48 16.07 12.34
C GLN A 20 -18.80 14.82 11.76
N ALA A 21 -18.73 14.75 10.43
CA ALA A 21 -17.89 13.79 9.76
C ALA A 21 -16.53 13.88 10.46
N ASP A 22 -16.09 12.78 11.03
CA ASP A 22 -14.93 12.75 11.92
C ASP A 22 -13.72 13.22 11.09
N THR A 23 -13.46 14.54 11.15
CA THR A 23 -12.42 15.22 10.37
C THR A 23 -11.03 14.84 10.87
N THR A 24 -10.96 13.99 11.90
CA THR A 24 -9.73 13.55 12.55
C THR A 24 -9.13 12.31 11.88
N LEU A 25 -9.91 11.50 11.16
CA LEU A 25 -9.42 10.28 10.53
C LEU A 25 -8.88 10.52 9.11
N GLN A 26 -8.04 11.54 8.97
CA GLN A 26 -7.36 11.87 7.73
C GLN A 26 -5.89 12.14 8.00
N GLY A 27 -5.02 11.74 7.09
CA GLY A 27 -3.61 11.93 7.32
C GLY A 27 -2.72 11.30 6.27
N SER A 28 -1.47 11.14 6.65
CA SER A 28 -0.48 10.43 5.86
C SER A 28 0.37 9.51 6.73
N VAL A 29 0.78 8.39 6.14
CA VAL A 29 1.79 7.49 6.68
C VAL A 29 2.98 7.48 5.76
N ARG A 30 4.17 7.74 6.29
CA ARG A 30 5.40 7.44 5.59
C ARG A 30 5.85 6.03 5.97
N TYR A 31 6.15 5.22 4.97
CA TYR A 31 6.68 3.88 5.15
C TYR A 31 8.14 3.84 4.71
N LEU A 32 8.95 3.15 5.51
CA LEU A 32 10.29 2.72 5.12
C LEU A 32 10.18 1.33 4.50
N LEU A 33 10.59 1.20 3.25
CA LEU A 33 10.74 -0.07 2.56
C LEU A 33 12.20 -0.51 2.67
N THR A 34 12.41 -1.69 3.24
CA THR A 34 13.73 -2.33 3.30
C THR A 34 13.71 -3.54 2.37
N HIS A 35 14.44 -3.44 1.28
CA HIS A 35 14.59 -4.51 0.29
C HIS A 35 15.82 -5.34 0.63
N ASN A 36 15.64 -6.65 0.85
CA ASN A 36 16.75 -7.57 1.03
C ASN A 36 16.93 -8.42 -0.24
N TRP A 37 17.95 -8.09 -1.00
CA TRP A 37 18.20 -8.72 -2.31
C TRP A 37 18.48 -10.20 -2.21
N THR A 38 19.25 -10.64 -1.21
CA THR A 38 19.58 -12.05 -1.00
C THR A 38 18.31 -12.87 -0.74
N LYS A 39 17.41 -12.36 0.12
CA LYS A 39 16.13 -13.02 0.41
C LYS A 39 15.19 -12.99 -0.79
N LYS A 40 15.13 -11.88 -1.54
CA LYS A 40 14.36 -11.82 -2.79
C LYS A 40 14.82 -12.85 -3.79
N MET A 41 16.14 -12.98 -3.99
CA MET A 41 16.71 -13.99 -4.87
C MET A 41 16.41 -15.42 -4.40
N ALA A 42 16.48 -15.67 -3.09
CA ALA A 42 16.15 -16.98 -2.53
C ALA A 42 14.67 -17.36 -2.72
N ALA A 43 13.77 -16.38 -2.68
CA ALA A 43 12.34 -16.58 -2.87
C ALA A 43 11.92 -16.87 -4.32
N VAL A 44 12.78 -16.61 -5.32
CA VAL A 44 12.50 -16.92 -6.73
C VAL A 44 12.87 -18.37 -7.02
N ASP A 45 11.87 -19.23 -7.13
CA ASP A 45 12.02 -20.69 -7.21
C ASP A 45 12.66 -21.21 -8.51
N TYR A 46 12.60 -20.44 -9.58
CA TYR A 46 13.07 -20.83 -10.92
C TYR A 46 14.52 -20.43 -11.22
N LEU A 47 15.20 -19.70 -10.36
CA LEU A 47 16.60 -19.32 -10.59
C LEU A 47 17.53 -20.47 -10.27
N SER A 48 18.45 -20.79 -11.19
CA SER A 48 19.52 -21.75 -10.94
C SER A 48 20.48 -21.23 -9.86
N GLN A 49 21.21 -22.15 -9.22
CA GLN A 49 22.24 -21.78 -8.25
C GLN A 49 23.29 -20.86 -8.87
N GLN A 50 23.72 -21.17 -10.09
CA GLN A 50 24.69 -20.37 -10.84
C GLN A 50 24.18 -18.94 -11.10
N SER A 51 22.90 -18.79 -11.48
CA SER A 51 22.29 -17.47 -11.67
C SER A 51 22.23 -16.67 -10.37
N ARG A 52 21.87 -17.31 -9.26
CA ARG A 52 21.87 -16.69 -7.93
C ARG A 52 23.27 -16.23 -7.50
N GLU A 53 24.28 -17.07 -7.65
CA GLU A 53 25.69 -16.74 -7.33
C GLU A 53 26.22 -15.60 -8.21
N ARG A 54 25.95 -15.63 -9.50
CA ARG A 54 26.34 -14.56 -10.43
C ARG A 54 25.72 -13.22 -10.01
N ILE A 55 24.44 -13.19 -9.70
CA ILE A 55 23.74 -11.98 -9.30
C ILE A 55 24.24 -11.51 -7.94
N ALA A 56 24.42 -12.40 -6.97
CA ALA A 56 24.97 -12.06 -5.67
C ALA A 56 26.38 -11.41 -5.79
N TYR A 57 27.21 -11.93 -6.68
CA TYR A 57 28.53 -11.36 -6.98
C TYR A 57 28.45 -9.95 -7.57
N MET A 58 27.51 -9.71 -8.50
CA MET A 58 27.29 -8.39 -9.11
C MET A 58 26.84 -7.32 -8.10
N TRP A 59 26.06 -7.72 -7.10
CA TRP A 59 25.55 -6.80 -6.07
C TRP A 59 26.57 -6.54 -4.95
N GLY A 60 27.65 -7.30 -4.88
CA GLY A 60 28.73 -7.14 -3.92
C GLY A 60 28.25 -7.36 -2.48
N LYS A 61 28.78 -6.53 -1.56
CA LYS A 61 28.44 -6.63 -0.12
C LYS A 61 27.10 -5.98 0.26
N ARG A 62 26.39 -5.31 -0.66
CA ARG A 62 25.13 -4.64 -0.37
C ARG A 62 23.97 -5.62 -0.51
N SER A 63 23.50 -6.14 0.62
CA SER A 63 22.32 -7.01 0.66
C SER A 63 21.00 -6.26 0.78
N GLU A 64 21.03 -4.98 1.17
CA GLU A 64 19.85 -4.19 1.46
C GLU A 64 19.82 -2.88 0.70
N TRP A 65 18.59 -2.43 0.41
CA TRP A 65 18.26 -1.13 -0.16
C TRP A 65 17.03 -0.58 0.56
N LYS A 66 17.01 0.73 0.80
CA LYS A 66 15.91 1.39 1.50
C LYS A 66 15.35 2.54 0.70
N GLU A 67 14.03 2.66 0.72
CA GLU A 67 13.31 3.76 0.10
C GLU A 67 12.10 4.16 0.95
N TYR A 68 11.62 5.40 0.77
CA TYR A 68 10.39 5.85 1.40
C TYR A 68 9.25 5.87 0.40
N THR A 69 8.06 5.54 0.93
CA THR A 69 6.77 5.71 0.25
C THR A 69 5.80 6.43 1.17
N THR A 70 4.74 6.98 0.60
CA THR A 70 3.74 7.71 1.39
C THR A 70 2.34 7.25 1.02
N LEU A 71 1.55 6.93 2.03
CA LEU A 71 0.11 6.73 1.94
C LEU A 71 -0.59 7.98 2.46
N TYR A 72 -1.42 8.59 1.65
CA TYR A 72 -2.39 9.61 2.05
C TYR A 72 -3.74 8.95 2.23
N PHE A 73 -4.49 9.32 3.26
CA PHE A 73 -5.76 8.67 3.56
C PHE A 73 -6.82 9.61 4.10
N SER A 74 -8.06 9.23 3.85
CA SER A 74 -9.29 9.68 4.47
C SER A 74 -10.19 8.47 4.68
N PRO A 75 -11.36 8.58 5.38
CA PRO A 75 -12.28 7.46 5.51
C PRO A 75 -12.73 6.87 4.16
N ALA A 76 -12.91 7.72 3.16
CA ALA A 76 -13.44 7.33 1.85
C ALA A 76 -12.36 6.93 0.84
N VAL A 77 -11.15 7.49 0.94
CA VAL A 77 -10.14 7.39 -0.12
C VAL A 77 -8.74 7.24 0.46
N SER A 78 -7.95 6.38 -0.14
CA SER A 78 -6.50 6.36 0.07
C SER A 78 -5.75 6.50 -1.25
N ARG A 79 -4.54 7.08 -1.19
CA ARG A 79 -3.58 7.14 -2.29
C ARG A 79 -2.17 6.88 -1.80
N TYR A 80 -1.51 5.94 -2.43
CA TYR A 80 -0.13 5.53 -2.11
C TYR A 80 0.79 5.87 -3.28
N GLU A 81 1.97 6.41 -2.96
CA GLU A 81 2.98 6.79 -3.96
C GLU A 81 4.40 6.67 -3.41
N GLU A 82 5.40 6.76 -4.28
CA GLU A 82 6.79 6.91 -3.87
C GLU A 82 6.99 8.28 -3.21
N SER A 83 7.81 8.31 -2.16
CA SER A 83 8.19 9.56 -1.50
C SER A 83 9.33 10.24 -2.27
N GLU A 84 9.36 11.57 -2.25
CA GLU A 84 10.51 12.34 -2.73
C GLU A 84 11.66 12.36 -1.72
N GLU A 85 11.40 11.99 -0.46
CA GLU A 85 12.41 11.88 0.58
C GLU A 85 13.31 10.67 0.30
N ARG A 86 14.60 10.81 0.57
CA ARG A 86 15.59 9.72 0.45
C ARG A 86 15.77 9.04 1.78
N ALA A 87 15.76 7.71 1.81
CA ALA A 87 15.98 6.92 3.02
C ALA A 87 17.47 6.73 3.34
N GLU A 88 18.33 6.75 2.32
CA GLU A 88 19.78 6.61 2.45
C GLU A 88 20.49 7.65 1.60
N ALA A 89 21.69 8.06 2.04
CA ALA A 89 22.58 8.84 1.20
C ALA A 89 23.08 7.94 0.04
N ASP A 90 22.82 8.37 -1.18
CA ASP A 90 23.23 7.64 -2.37
C ASP A 90 24.71 7.90 -2.67
N ASP A 91 25.59 7.14 -2.02
CA ASP A 91 27.05 7.23 -2.20
C ASP A 91 27.52 6.73 -3.58
N MET A 92 26.61 6.13 -4.38
CA MET A 92 26.98 5.45 -5.63
C MET A 92 26.30 6.03 -6.88
N GLY A 93 25.53 7.13 -6.79
CA GLY A 93 24.87 7.74 -7.94
C GLY A 93 23.80 6.84 -8.60
N TYR A 94 23.42 5.75 -7.96
CA TYR A 94 22.32 4.89 -8.39
C TYR A 94 21.00 5.52 -7.97
N SER A 95 20.51 6.50 -8.73
CA SER A 95 19.08 6.77 -8.70
C SER A 95 18.37 5.59 -9.38
N TRP A 96 17.91 4.62 -8.59
CA TRP A 96 16.96 3.65 -9.10
C TRP A 96 15.84 4.46 -9.75
N ARG A 97 15.53 4.12 -11.00
CA ARG A 97 14.50 4.85 -11.76
C ARG A 97 13.24 4.85 -10.94
N ARG A 98 12.84 6.02 -10.46
CA ARG A 98 11.52 6.21 -9.89
C ARG A 98 10.54 6.07 -11.04
N GLU A 99 9.89 4.95 -11.09
CA GLU A 99 8.85 4.70 -12.07
C GLU A 99 7.53 5.24 -11.52
N PRO A 100 6.67 5.86 -12.34
CA PRO A 100 5.41 6.38 -11.85
C PRO A 100 4.61 5.34 -11.08
N LEU A 101 4.34 5.64 -9.82
CA LEU A 101 3.49 4.85 -8.94
C LEU A 101 2.46 5.77 -8.30
N SER A 102 1.18 5.48 -8.47
CA SER A 102 0.11 6.15 -7.75
C SER A 102 -1.07 5.20 -7.64
N LEU A 103 -1.26 4.62 -6.47
CA LEU A 103 -2.29 3.61 -6.19
C LEU A 103 -3.42 4.26 -5.41
N ARG A 104 -4.60 4.34 -5.99
CA ARG A 104 -5.75 4.99 -5.37
C ARG A 104 -6.86 3.98 -5.11
N ARG A 105 -7.40 4.03 -3.90
CA ARG A 105 -8.58 3.25 -3.47
C ARG A 105 -9.69 4.22 -3.12
N ASP A 106 -10.88 3.96 -3.65
CA ASP A 106 -12.11 4.66 -3.29
C ASP A 106 -13.00 3.64 -2.59
N PHE A 107 -13.02 3.69 -1.27
CA PHE A 107 -13.72 2.70 -0.44
C PHE A 107 -15.23 2.88 -0.50
N ASP A 108 -15.73 4.11 -0.66
CA ASP A 108 -17.15 4.39 -0.80
C ASP A 108 -17.72 3.87 -2.14
N LYS A 109 -16.93 4.00 -3.21
CA LYS A 109 -17.33 3.51 -4.54
C LYS A 109 -16.93 2.06 -4.78
N GLY A 110 -16.14 1.45 -3.89
CA GLY A 110 -15.59 0.12 -4.11
C GLY A 110 -14.75 0.02 -5.39
N SER A 111 -13.90 1.02 -5.66
CA SER A 111 -13.12 1.07 -6.90
C SER A 111 -11.64 1.35 -6.66
N LEU A 112 -10.82 0.85 -7.57
CA LEU A 112 -9.39 1.12 -7.63
C LEU A 112 -9.03 1.87 -8.91
N SER A 113 -7.97 2.70 -8.80
CA SER A 113 -7.37 3.37 -9.94
C SER A 113 -5.86 3.47 -9.68
N ASP A 114 -5.07 2.69 -10.40
CA ASP A 114 -3.66 2.50 -10.15
C ASP A 114 -2.82 2.86 -11.38
N TYR A 115 -1.89 3.79 -11.22
CA TYR A 115 -0.80 3.98 -12.16
C TYR A 115 0.40 3.18 -11.67
N ILE A 116 0.79 2.16 -12.42
CA ILE A 116 1.89 1.25 -12.08
C ILE A 116 2.76 1.05 -13.30
N THR A 117 4.08 1.17 -13.14
CA THR A 117 5.04 0.85 -14.19
C THR A 117 5.56 -0.58 -14.01
N MET A 118 5.61 -1.32 -15.12
CA MET A 118 6.18 -2.65 -15.21
C MET A 118 6.93 -2.77 -16.55
N ALA A 119 8.20 -3.20 -16.51
CA ALA A 119 9.04 -3.33 -17.69
C ALA A 119 9.02 -2.07 -18.58
N SER A 120 9.21 -0.91 -17.98
CA SER A 120 9.20 0.41 -18.64
C SER A 120 7.87 0.81 -19.31
N LYS A 121 6.77 0.09 -19.04
CA LYS A 121 5.43 0.42 -19.49
C LYS A 121 4.57 0.82 -18.30
N THR A 122 3.97 2.01 -18.35
CA THR A 122 3.02 2.45 -17.33
C THR A 122 1.61 2.00 -17.73
N TYR A 123 0.95 1.31 -16.81
CA TYR A 123 -0.43 0.88 -16.89
C TYR A 123 -1.30 1.78 -16.02
N TRP A 124 -2.49 2.10 -16.48
CA TRP A 124 -3.57 2.66 -15.68
C TRP A 124 -4.62 1.58 -15.48
N VAL A 125 -4.55 0.93 -14.33
CA VAL A 125 -5.50 -0.13 -13.95
C VAL A 125 -6.71 0.50 -13.28
N GLU A 126 -7.88 0.37 -13.85
CA GLU A 126 -9.13 0.91 -13.31
C GLU A 126 -10.19 -0.18 -13.26
N ASP A 127 -10.60 -0.55 -12.05
CA ASP A 127 -11.55 -1.64 -11.83
C ASP A 127 -12.27 -1.54 -10.47
N THR A 128 -13.11 -2.53 -10.18
CA THR A 128 -13.69 -2.74 -8.86
C THR A 128 -12.59 -3.12 -7.87
N LEU A 129 -12.64 -2.55 -6.67
CA LEU A 129 -11.73 -2.89 -5.58
C LEU A 129 -12.12 -4.24 -5.00
N VAL A 130 -11.22 -5.20 -5.10
CA VAL A 130 -11.35 -6.52 -4.45
C VAL A 130 -10.26 -6.61 -3.39
N PRO A 131 -10.60 -6.53 -2.10
CA PRO A 131 -9.64 -6.68 -1.01
C PRO A 131 -9.03 -8.10 -0.97
N GLN A 132 -7.84 -8.22 -0.37
CA GLN A 132 -7.22 -9.52 -0.11
C GLN A 132 -8.04 -10.31 0.92
N HIS A 133 -8.06 -11.64 0.79
CA HIS A 133 -8.65 -12.55 1.76
C HIS A 133 -7.69 -12.84 2.91
N TRP A 134 -7.62 -11.90 3.86
CA TRP A 134 -6.72 -12.00 5.00
C TRP A 134 -7.18 -13.05 6.03
N LYS A 135 -6.23 -13.80 6.57
CA LYS A 135 -6.41 -14.61 7.77
C LYS A 135 -5.88 -13.81 8.96
N ILE A 136 -6.76 -13.37 9.84
CA ILE A 136 -6.42 -12.62 11.05
C ILE A 136 -6.01 -13.59 12.15
N HIS A 137 -4.99 -13.20 12.95
CA HIS A 137 -4.44 -13.94 14.07
C HIS A 137 -4.52 -13.11 15.35
N ASN A 138 -4.35 -13.76 16.52
CA ASN A 138 -4.38 -13.08 17.82
C ASN A 138 -3.02 -12.53 18.28
N ASP A 139 -1.99 -12.65 17.44
CA ASP A 139 -0.67 -12.09 17.73
C ASP A 139 -0.73 -10.55 17.73
N LEU A 140 -0.07 -9.94 18.70
CA LEU A 140 0.02 -8.50 18.86
C LEU A 140 1.47 -8.03 18.75
N LYS A 141 1.66 -6.83 18.18
CA LYS A 141 2.96 -6.17 18.06
C LYS A 141 2.75 -4.65 18.06
N GLU A 142 3.69 -3.91 18.59
CA GLU A 142 3.70 -2.44 18.44
C GLU A 142 4.41 -2.04 17.14
N VAL A 143 3.77 -1.18 16.34
CA VAL A 143 4.35 -0.57 15.12
C VAL A 143 4.03 0.92 15.14
N ALA A 144 5.04 1.77 15.05
CA ALA A 144 4.91 3.24 15.05
C ALA A 144 4.06 3.79 16.22
N GLY A 145 4.13 3.16 17.40
CA GLY A 145 3.39 3.57 18.60
C GLY A 145 1.94 3.04 18.67
N HIS A 146 1.52 2.19 17.75
CA HIS A 146 0.19 1.57 17.72
C HIS A 146 0.25 0.08 17.97
N VAL A 147 -0.68 -0.46 18.77
CA VAL A 147 -0.84 -1.91 18.96
C VAL A 147 -1.51 -2.48 17.72
N CYS A 148 -0.79 -3.32 17.00
CA CYS A 148 -1.24 -3.93 15.75
C CYS A 148 -1.53 -5.41 15.93
N MET A 149 -2.56 -5.90 15.24
CA MET A 149 -2.87 -7.31 15.08
C MET A 149 -2.25 -7.87 13.82
N LYS A 150 -1.90 -9.14 13.87
CA LYS A 150 -1.32 -9.88 12.75
C LYS A 150 -2.40 -10.39 11.80
N ALA A 151 -2.14 -10.27 10.51
CA ALA A 151 -2.87 -10.96 9.46
C ALA A 151 -1.92 -11.57 8.44
N THR A 152 -2.34 -12.66 7.78
CA THR A 152 -1.55 -13.31 6.73
C THR A 152 -2.35 -13.49 5.47
N TRP A 153 -1.67 -13.38 4.33
CA TRP A 153 -2.20 -13.61 3.01
C TRP A 153 -1.12 -14.18 2.09
N GLU A 154 -1.50 -14.89 1.06
CA GLU A 154 -0.59 -15.43 0.05
C GLU A 154 -0.96 -14.92 -1.34
N ASP A 155 -0.02 -14.23 -1.99
CA ASP A 155 -0.12 -13.89 -3.41
C ASP A 155 0.29 -15.12 -4.24
N THR A 156 -0.71 -15.81 -4.76
CA THR A 156 -0.48 -17.02 -5.58
C THR A 156 0.11 -16.70 -6.95
N LEU A 157 -0.03 -15.46 -7.44
CA LEU A 157 0.53 -15.03 -8.72
C LEU A 157 2.04 -14.86 -8.63
N LYS A 158 2.50 -14.13 -7.61
CA LYS A 158 3.93 -13.89 -7.35
C LYS A 158 4.58 -14.92 -6.43
N LYS A 159 3.79 -15.84 -5.87
CA LYS A 159 4.22 -16.81 -4.84
C LYS A 159 4.83 -16.12 -3.62
N GLN A 160 4.16 -15.09 -3.13
CA GLN A 160 4.60 -14.31 -1.98
C GLN A 160 3.74 -14.59 -0.76
N LYS A 161 4.39 -14.90 0.36
CA LYS A 161 3.75 -14.94 1.68
C LYS A 161 3.82 -13.54 2.27
N VAL A 162 2.68 -13.02 2.69
CA VAL A 162 2.56 -11.68 3.26
C VAL A 162 2.09 -11.79 4.71
N VAL A 163 2.83 -11.17 5.61
CA VAL A 163 2.44 -10.96 7.00
C VAL A 163 2.19 -9.46 7.18
N ALA A 164 0.96 -9.10 7.47
CA ALA A 164 0.58 -7.71 7.74
C ALA A 164 0.29 -7.49 9.22
N TRP A 165 0.62 -6.28 9.71
CA TRP A 165 0.28 -5.79 11.02
C TRP A 165 -0.57 -4.55 10.89
N PHE A 166 -1.79 -4.58 11.41
CA PHE A 166 -2.76 -3.50 11.25
C PHE A 166 -3.22 -2.95 12.60
N ALA A 167 -3.36 -1.62 12.67
CA ALA A 167 -3.75 -0.87 13.84
C ALA A 167 -5.28 -0.74 13.90
N GLN A 168 -5.92 -1.33 14.92
CA GLN A 168 -7.38 -1.26 15.08
C GLN A 168 -7.87 0.10 15.58
N ASP A 169 -7.02 0.85 16.25
CA ASP A 169 -7.31 2.22 16.71
C ASP A 169 -7.33 3.25 15.56
N ILE A 170 -6.89 2.84 14.36
CA ILE A 170 -7.05 3.60 13.11
C ILE A 170 -7.95 2.76 12.17
N PRO A 171 -9.28 2.86 12.27
CA PRO A 171 -10.23 1.97 11.58
C PRO A 171 -10.38 2.32 10.09
N LEU A 172 -9.30 2.14 9.33
CA LEU A 172 -9.20 2.38 7.90
C LEU A 172 -8.77 1.10 7.19
N GLN A 173 -9.48 0.74 6.13
CA GLN A 173 -9.17 -0.44 5.32
C GLN A 173 -7.99 -0.22 4.35
N ALA A 174 -7.10 0.70 4.65
CA ALA A 174 -5.98 1.10 3.79
C ALA A 174 -4.66 0.48 4.24
N GLY A 175 -3.68 0.47 3.33
CA GLY A 175 -2.33 0.00 3.61
C GLY A 175 -1.33 0.40 2.51
N PRO A 176 -0.05 0.04 2.69
CA PRO A 176 0.98 0.27 1.69
C PRO A 176 0.77 -0.63 0.47
N GLU A 177 1.40 -0.28 -0.64
CA GLU A 177 1.26 -1.00 -1.91
C GLU A 177 -0.21 -1.17 -2.31
N ARG A 178 -0.59 -2.36 -2.72
CA ARG A 178 -1.97 -2.70 -3.07
C ARG A 178 -2.74 -3.38 -1.93
N PHE A 179 -2.17 -3.41 -0.71
CA PHE A 179 -2.79 -4.06 0.44
C PHE A 179 -3.93 -3.23 1.02
N CYS A 180 -5.08 -3.88 1.24
CA CYS A 180 -6.26 -3.25 1.84
C CYS A 180 -7.22 -4.32 2.40
N GLY A 181 -8.30 -3.88 3.07
CA GLY A 181 -9.40 -4.75 3.49
C GLY A 181 -9.28 -5.33 4.90
N LEU A 182 -8.24 -5.01 5.66
CA LEU A 182 -8.18 -5.29 7.09
C LEU A 182 -9.01 -4.26 7.88
N PRO A 183 -9.57 -4.61 9.05
CA PRO A 183 -10.40 -3.70 9.85
C PRO A 183 -9.56 -2.67 10.63
N GLY A 184 -8.50 -2.17 10.01
CA GLY A 184 -7.56 -1.18 10.55
C GLY A 184 -6.44 -0.90 9.57
N LEU A 185 -5.76 0.25 9.76
CA LEU A 185 -4.68 0.70 8.88
C LEU A 185 -3.48 -0.26 8.97
N ILE A 186 -3.02 -0.77 7.84
CA ILE A 186 -1.85 -1.64 7.78
C ILE A 186 -0.60 -0.77 7.97
N LEU A 187 0.08 -0.95 9.09
CA LEU A 187 1.29 -0.20 9.44
C LEU A 187 2.58 -0.96 9.10
N GLU A 188 2.51 -2.27 8.95
CA GLU A 188 3.66 -3.05 8.50
C GLU A 188 3.20 -4.20 7.59
N ALA A 189 4.00 -4.49 6.57
CA ALA A 189 3.85 -5.68 5.73
C ALA A 189 5.23 -6.30 5.49
N ASP A 190 5.38 -7.58 5.81
CA ASP A 190 6.57 -8.40 5.55
C ASP A 190 6.24 -9.40 4.44
N LEU A 191 7.00 -9.35 3.37
CA LEU A 191 6.88 -10.22 2.21
C LEU A 191 8.05 -11.21 2.21
N ASN A 192 7.73 -12.50 2.23
CA ASN A 192 8.70 -13.61 2.18
C ASN A 192 9.81 -13.49 3.24
N ASP A 193 9.41 -13.38 4.51
CA ASP A 193 10.30 -13.37 5.68
C ASP A 193 11.42 -12.32 5.59
N GLY A 194 11.04 -11.08 5.24
CA GLY A 194 11.92 -9.92 5.12
C GLY A 194 12.64 -9.80 3.78
N ALA A 195 12.16 -10.44 2.72
CA ALA A 195 12.61 -10.15 1.35
C ALA A 195 12.23 -8.70 0.96
N LEU A 196 11.07 -8.24 1.42
CA LEU A 196 10.67 -6.86 1.46
C LEU A 196 9.93 -6.60 2.78
N LEU A 197 10.47 -5.70 3.60
CA LEU A 197 9.80 -5.21 4.79
C LEU A 197 9.34 -3.77 4.52
N ILE A 198 8.04 -3.53 4.68
CA ILE A 198 7.41 -2.21 4.58
C ILE A 198 6.93 -1.86 5.98
N SER A 199 7.49 -0.84 6.62
CA SER A 199 7.13 -0.47 8.00
C SER A 199 6.86 1.02 8.11
N ALA A 200 5.75 1.39 8.75
CA ALA A 200 5.43 2.77 9.05
C ALA A 200 6.47 3.36 10.01
N ASP A 201 7.02 4.51 9.68
CA ASP A 201 7.96 5.24 10.54
C ASP A 201 7.43 6.60 10.98
N ARG A 202 6.42 7.14 10.29
CA ARG A 202 5.77 8.41 10.65
C ARG A 202 4.31 8.41 10.26
N ILE A 203 3.46 8.75 11.20
CA ILE A 203 2.02 8.96 10.98
C ILE A 203 1.69 10.41 11.32
N ILE A 204 1.04 11.12 10.41
CA ILE A 204 0.63 12.52 10.58
C ILE A 204 -0.86 12.63 10.34
N MET A 205 -1.61 12.96 11.39
CA MET A 205 -3.05 13.20 11.31
C MET A 205 -3.28 14.66 10.93
N ARG A 206 -3.85 14.90 9.76
CA ARG A 206 -4.20 16.23 9.24
C ARG A 206 -5.25 16.13 8.15
N ARG A 207 -5.92 17.23 7.86
CA ARG A 207 -6.84 17.27 6.72
C ARG A 207 -6.08 17.01 5.42
N MET A 208 -6.68 16.17 4.58
CA MET A 208 -6.21 15.85 3.24
C MET A 208 -7.01 16.64 2.20
N GLY A 209 -6.40 16.92 1.07
CA GLY A 209 -7.00 17.61 -0.07
C GLY A 209 -6.57 16.96 -1.38
N LYS A 210 -5.83 17.72 -2.18
CA LYS A 210 -5.35 17.26 -3.51
C LYS A 210 -4.37 16.09 -3.45
N GLU A 211 -3.81 15.81 -2.28
CA GLU A 211 -2.93 14.65 -2.07
C GLU A 211 -3.64 13.32 -2.29
N LEU A 212 -4.98 13.29 -2.21
CA LEU A 212 -5.80 12.12 -2.50
C LEU A 212 -6.08 11.93 -4.00
N ASP A 213 -5.77 12.91 -4.83
CA ASP A 213 -5.94 12.84 -6.27
C ASP A 213 -4.68 12.30 -6.95
N HIS A 214 -4.85 11.63 -8.09
CA HIS A 214 -3.70 11.27 -8.91
C HIS A 214 -2.92 12.49 -9.41
N PRO A 215 -1.59 12.37 -9.58
CA PRO A 215 -0.82 13.38 -10.29
C PRO A 215 -1.38 13.61 -11.68
N LYS A 216 -1.41 14.87 -12.12
CA LYS A 216 -1.88 15.22 -13.45
C LYS A 216 -0.92 14.72 -14.53
N LYS A 217 -1.47 14.23 -15.66
CA LYS A 217 -0.74 13.93 -16.90
C LYS A 217 0.23 12.73 -16.82
N ILE A 218 -0.18 11.63 -16.17
CA ILE A 218 0.54 10.37 -16.33
C ILE A 218 0.15 9.72 -17.66
N LYS A 219 1.14 9.52 -18.55
CA LYS A 219 0.91 8.78 -19.81
C LYS A 219 0.93 7.28 -19.48
N ALA A 220 -0.20 6.62 -19.67
CA ALA A 220 -0.36 5.20 -19.32
C ALA A 220 -1.32 4.47 -20.25
N LYS A 221 -1.16 3.15 -20.37
CA LYS A 221 -2.11 2.28 -21.07
C LYS A 221 -3.24 1.91 -20.10
N LYS A 222 -4.48 2.34 -20.39
CA LYS A 222 -5.66 1.96 -19.60
C LYS A 222 -6.00 0.49 -19.80
N VAL A 223 -6.17 -0.25 -18.70
CA VAL A 223 -6.48 -1.68 -18.68
C VAL A 223 -7.39 -2.02 -17.49
N LYS A 224 -8.04 -3.17 -17.52
CA LYS A 224 -8.72 -3.79 -16.40
C LYS A 224 -7.75 -4.64 -15.57
N GLU A 225 -8.12 -4.97 -14.34
CA GLU A 225 -7.31 -5.79 -13.43
C GLU A 225 -6.92 -7.15 -14.05
N GLU A 226 -7.85 -7.81 -14.72
CA GLU A 226 -7.58 -9.07 -15.39
C GLU A 226 -6.49 -8.94 -16.46
N GLN A 227 -6.55 -7.88 -17.28
CA GLN A 227 -5.57 -7.62 -18.34
C GLN A 227 -4.19 -7.30 -17.75
N TYR A 228 -4.15 -6.58 -16.62
CA TYR A 228 -2.92 -6.30 -15.90
C TYR A 228 -2.33 -7.58 -15.31
N THR A 229 -3.14 -8.42 -14.68
CA THR A 229 -2.74 -9.74 -14.17
C THR A 229 -2.17 -10.62 -15.28
N GLN A 230 -2.80 -10.65 -16.47
CA GLN A 230 -2.28 -11.38 -17.64
C GLN A 230 -0.92 -10.83 -18.10
N ALA A 231 -0.75 -9.49 -18.05
CA ALA A 231 0.54 -8.88 -18.40
C ALA A 231 1.63 -9.25 -17.38
N ILE A 232 1.31 -9.32 -16.08
CA ILE A 232 2.22 -9.81 -15.03
C ILE A 232 2.63 -11.26 -15.31
N ARG A 233 1.66 -12.16 -15.55
CA ARG A 233 1.95 -13.57 -15.85
C ARG A 233 2.89 -13.70 -17.03
N LYS A 234 2.59 -13.02 -18.14
CA LYS A 234 3.43 -13.03 -19.33
C LYS A 234 4.85 -12.56 -19.02
N TYR A 235 4.99 -11.44 -18.29
CA TYR A 235 6.30 -10.91 -17.91
C TYR A 235 7.08 -11.89 -17.03
N MET A 236 6.43 -12.50 -16.03
CA MET A 236 7.07 -13.49 -15.17
C MET A 236 7.49 -14.75 -15.94
N ASP A 237 6.69 -15.22 -16.91
CA ASP A 237 7.04 -16.35 -17.77
C ASP A 237 8.24 -16.05 -18.67
N GLU A 238 8.35 -14.82 -19.18
CA GLU A 238 9.51 -14.36 -19.94
C GLU A 238 10.78 -14.34 -19.06
N ARG A 239 10.69 -13.76 -17.85
CA ARG A 239 11.81 -13.75 -16.90
C ARG A 239 12.24 -15.16 -16.48
N ARG A 240 11.28 -16.06 -16.28
CA ARG A 240 11.57 -17.46 -15.97
C ARG A 240 12.38 -18.16 -17.09
N LYS A 241 12.03 -17.94 -18.35
CA LYS A 241 12.77 -18.49 -19.49
C LYS A 241 14.19 -17.95 -19.61
N GLU A 242 14.39 -16.72 -19.21
CA GLU A 242 15.68 -16.03 -19.24
C GLU A 242 16.51 -16.24 -17.96
N GLU A 243 15.97 -16.99 -16.99
CA GLU A 243 16.54 -17.13 -15.63
C GLU A 243 16.88 -15.78 -14.98
N GLU A 244 15.99 -14.79 -15.14
CA GLU A 244 16.14 -13.47 -14.57
C GLU A 244 15.08 -13.19 -13.49
N PRO A 245 15.43 -12.46 -12.42
CA PRO A 245 14.45 -12.10 -11.39
C PRO A 245 13.36 -11.18 -11.94
N TYR A 246 12.08 -11.51 -11.68
CA TYR A 246 10.96 -10.69 -12.13
C TYR A 246 10.95 -9.28 -11.51
N PHE A 247 11.48 -9.13 -10.30
CA PHE A 247 11.48 -7.87 -9.56
C PHE A 247 12.50 -6.82 -10.07
N TRP A 248 13.18 -7.08 -11.17
CA TRP A 248 14.03 -6.07 -11.82
C TRP A 248 13.22 -5.10 -12.69
N GLY A 249 12.06 -5.48 -13.15
CA GLY A 249 11.19 -4.62 -13.95
C GLY A 249 9.75 -4.56 -13.46
N MET A 250 9.51 -5.02 -12.24
CA MET A 250 8.20 -5.01 -11.60
C MET A 250 8.37 -4.90 -10.08
N ARG A 251 7.45 -4.23 -9.41
CA ARG A 251 7.44 -4.18 -7.93
C ARG A 251 7.35 -5.59 -7.33
N TYR A 252 8.11 -5.79 -6.27
CA TYR A 252 8.19 -7.07 -5.57
C TYR A 252 6.86 -7.51 -5.00
#